data_4c69ef7a628646426602c6f653365053
#
_entry.id   4c69ef7a628646426602c6f653365053
#
_cell.length_a   1.000
_cell.length_b   1.000
_cell.length_c   1.000
_cell.angle_alpha   90.00
_cell.angle_beta   90.00
_cell.angle_gamma   90.00
#
_symmetry.space_group_name_H-M   'P 1'
#
loop_
_entity.id
_entity.type
_entity.pdbx_description
1 polymer ?
#
loop_
_entity_poly.entity_id
_entity_poly.type
_entity_poly.pdbx_seq_one_letter_code
_entity_poly.pdbx_strand_id
1 'polypeptide(L)'
;LLAAAILDMEMHCLTTMEGFDVLQFEKQLMDKIGLIPQIAPRYRSTYFNHIMGGYAAGYYCYLWAERLDTDAFEAFKEHGLFDQATATSFRKNILEKGGSDDPMKLYVTFRGAEPSIEPLLEARGLK
;
A
#
# COMPACT_ATOMS: atom_id res chain seq x y z
N LEU A 1 -3.56 -8.82 1.42
CA LEU A 1 -3.19 -7.62 0.68
C LEU A 1 -1.81 -7.76 0.02
N LEU A 2 -0.74 -8.07 0.80
CA LEU A 2 0.64 -8.20 0.29
C LEU A 2 0.76 -9.25 -0.83
N ALA A 3 0.18 -10.44 -0.65
CA ALA A 3 0.22 -11.50 -1.68
C ALA A 3 -0.41 -11.04 -3.00
N ALA A 4 -1.51 -10.27 -2.95
CA ALA A 4 -2.13 -9.71 -4.15
C ALA A 4 -1.25 -8.63 -4.81
N ALA A 5 -0.57 -7.80 -4.02
CA ALA A 5 0.38 -6.81 -4.55
C ALA A 5 1.59 -7.46 -5.23
N ILE A 6 2.12 -8.54 -4.64
CA ILE A 6 3.21 -9.31 -5.24
C ILE A 6 2.72 -10.02 -6.51
N LEU A 7 1.52 -10.60 -6.51
CA LEU A 7 0.94 -11.24 -7.70
C LEU A 7 0.82 -10.26 -8.86
N ASP A 8 0.30 -9.05 -8.60
CA ASP A 8 0.21 -7.98 -9.61
C ASP A 8 1.59 -7.67 -10.20
N MET A 9 2.58 -7.39 -9.37
CA MET A 9 3.92 -7.02 -9.83
C MET A 9 4.59 -8.16 -10.62
N GLU A 10 4.55 -9.38 -10.11
CA GLU A 10 5.17 -10.54 -10.78
C GLU A 10 4.50 -10.87 -12.12
N MET A 11 3.18 -10.71 -12.24
CA MET A 11 2.47 -10.86 -13.52
C MET A 11 2.93 -9.82 -14.54
N HIS A 12 3.13 -8.57 -14.12
CA HIS A 12 3.55 -7.48 -15.00
C HIS A 12 5.07 -7.46 -15.28
N CYS A 13 5.84 -8.30 -14.62
CA CYS A 13 7.26 -8.54 -14.92
C CYS A 13 7.47 -9.63 -15.99
N LEU A 14 6.42 -10.33 -16.42
CA LEU A 14 6.53 -11.35 -17.45
C LEU A 14 6.90 -10.73 -18.79
N THR A 15 7.90 -11.32 -19.45
CA THR A 15 8.39 -10.86 -20.76
C THR A 15 7.85 -11.67 -21.93
N THR A 16 7.19 -12.80 -21.65
CA THR A 16 6.55 -13.68 -22.64
C THR A 16 5.32 -14.33 -22.04
N MET A 17 4.36 -14.63 -22.88
CA MET A 17 3.14 -15.38 -22.53
C MET A 17 3.13 -16.76 -23.17
N GLU A 18 4.22 -17.20 -23.81
CA GLU A 18 4.29 -18.51 -24.42
C GLU A 18 4.21 -19.60 -23.34
N GLY A 19 3.25 -20.51 -23.49
CA GLY A 19 3.00 -21.59 -22.51
C GLY A 19 2.50 -21.12 -21.14
N PHE A 20 2.07 -19.85 -21.00
CA PHE A 20 1.63 -19.30 -19.73
C PHE A 20 0.30 -19.90 -19.25
N ASP A 21 0.33 -20.53 -18.08
CA ASP A 21 -0.86 -20.96 -17.34
C ASP A 21 -1.01 -20.09 -16.09
N VAL A 22 -2.03 -19.28 -16.07
CA VAL A 22 -2.27 -18.30 -14.98
C VAL A 22 -2.50 -18.96 -13.62
N LEU A 23 -3.16 -20.11 -13.58
CA LEU A 23 -3.46 -20.80 -12.31
C LEU A 23 -2.21 -21.46 -11.75
N GLN A 24 -1.41 -22.06 -12.62
CA GLN A 24 -0.13 -22.64 -12.24
C GLN A 24 0.85 -21.56 -11.77
N PHE A 25 0.93 -20.45 -12.48
CA PHE A 25 1.76 -19.30 -12.10
C PHE A 25 1.38 -18.77 -10.73
N GLU A 26 0.08 -18.50 -10.49
CA GLU A 26 -0.42 -18.03 -9.20
C GLU A 26 -0.05 -19.00 -8.08
N LYS A 27 -0.30 -20.30 -8.29
CA LYS A 27 0.04 -21.32 -7.28
C LYS A 27 1.53 -21.34 -6.95
N GLN A 28 2.38 -21.37 -7.97
CA GLN A 28 3.84 -21.37 -7.79
C GLN A 28 4.32 -20.11 -7.06
N LEU A 29 3.74 -18.96 -7.38
CA LEU A 29 4.08 -17.72 -6.72
C LEU A 29 3.64 -17.72 -5.25
N MET A 30 2.43 -18.19 -4.93
CA MET A 30 1.97 -18.28 -3.54
C MET A 30 2.85 -19.23 -2.72
N ASP A 31 3.25 -20.36 -3.30
CA ASP A 31 4.19 -21.31 -2.68
C ASP A 31 5.56 -20.63 -2.45
N LYS A 32 6.08 -19.91 -3.44
CA LYS A 32 7.37 -19.18 -3.39
C LYS A 32 7.42 -18.13 -2.27
N ILE A 33 6.33 -17.40 -2.08
CA ILE A 33 6.25 -16.37 -1.01
C ILE A 33 5.87 -16.93 0.35
N GLY A 34 5.66 -18.24 0.46
CA GLY A 34 5.32 -18.91 1.72
C GLY A 34 3.91 -18.64 2.21
N LEU A 35 2.96 -18.32 1.33
CA LEU A 35 1.57 -18.15 1.74
C LEU A 35 1.00 -19.51 2.17
N ILE A 36 0.54 -19.59 3.42
CA ILE A 36 -0.01 -20.84 3.95
C ILE A 36 -1.29 -21.24 3.20
N PRO A 37 -1.51 -22.54 2.93
CA PRO A 37 -2.60 -23.00 2.06
C PRO A 37 -4.01 -22.72 2.59
N GLN A 38 -4.15 -22.42 3.89
CA GLN A 38 -5.41 -22.04 4.51
C GLN A 38 -5.83 -20.60 4.19
N ILE A 39 -4.90 -19.77 3.65
CA ILE A 39 -5.18 -18.39 3.27
C ILE A 39 -5.19 -18.31 1.74
N ALA A 40 -6.37 -18.06 1.16
CA ALA A 40 -6.49 -17.74 -0.25
C ALA A 40 -6.05 -16.29 -0.49
N PRO A 41 -5.39 -15.99 -1.64
CA PRO A 41 -5.17 -14.63 -2.07
C PRO A 41 -6.47 -13.83 -2.09
N ARG A 42 -6.43 -12.57 -1.66
CA ARG A 42 -7.61 -11.68 -1.67
C ARG A 42 -8.27 -11.61 -3.05
N TYR A 43 -7.45 -11.56 -4.09
CA TYR A 43 -7.87 -11.64 -5.49
C TYR A 43 -7.11 -12.78 -6.16
N ARG A 44 -7.87 -13.68 -6.78
CA ARG A 44 -7.33 -14.68 -7.70
C ARG A 44 -7.17 -14.01 -9.07
N SER A 45 -6.20 -14.45 -9.84
CA SER A 45 -5.92 -13.88 -11.18
C SER A 45 -7.14 -13.78 -12.07
N THR A 46 -8.10 -14.70 -11.93
CA THR A 46 -9.33 -14.77 -12.73
C THR A 46 -10.40 -13.74 -12.39
N TYR A 47 -10.28 -13.04 -11.26
CA TYR A 47 -11.23 -11.97 -10.84
C TYR A 47 -10.53 -10.77 -10.18
N PHE A 48 -9.29 -10.52 -10.56
CA PHE A 48 -8.51 -9.39 -10.06
C PHE A 48 -8.81 -8.12 -10.88
N ASN A 49 -10.00 -7.56 -10.74
CA ASN A 49 -10.47 -6.41 -11.53
C ASN A 49 -9.56 -5.19 -11.46
N HIS A 50 -8.88 -4.96 -10.33
CA HIS A 50 -7.97 -3.82 -10.15
C HIS A 50 -6.91 -3.76 -11.26
N ILE A 51 -6.30 -4.90 -11.59
CA ILE A 51 -5.22 -4.96 -12.58
C ILE A 51 -5.72 -4.95 -14.03
N MET A 52 -7.02 -5.08 -14.23
CA MET A 52 -7.64 -4.93 -15.56
C MET A 52 -8.02 -3.47 -15.89
N GLY A 53 -7.72 -2.55 -14.98
CA GLY A 53 -8.00 -1.12 -15.09
C GLY A 53 -6.80 -0.28 -14.66
N GLY A 54 -7.04 0.75 -13.85
CA GLY A 54 -6.05 1.75 -13.46
C GLY A 54 -4.99 1.31 -12.43
N TYR A 55 -5.03 0.07 -11.92
CA TYR A 55 -4.13 -0.43 -10.88
C TYR A 55 -3.16 -1.52 -11.38
N ALA A 56 -3.03 -1.72 -12.68
CA ALA A 56 -2.07 -2.66 -13.27
C ALA A 56 -0.64 -2.27 -12.88
N ALA A 57 0.14 -3.22 -12.35
CA ALA A 57 1.46 -2.99 -11.76
C ALA A 57 1.47 -1.90 -10.68
N GLY A 58 0.32 -1.60 -10.09
CA GLY A 58 0.11 -0.51 -9.15
C GLY A 58 -0.68 -0.87 -7.89
N TYR A 59 -1.13 -2.12 -7.73
CA TYR A 59 -1.92 -2.53 -6.58
C TYR A 59 -1.19 -2.36 -5.24
N TYR A 60 0.13 -2.36 -5.25
CA TYR A 60 0.95 -2.08 -4.07
C TYR A 60 0.68 -0.68 -3.46
N CYS A 61 0.05 0.23 -4.22
CA CYS A 61 -0.27 1.58 -3.75
C CYS A 61 -1.09 1.59 -2.44
N TYR A 62 -1.90 0.55 -2.20
CA TYR A 62 -2.65 0.42 -0.95
C TYR A 62 -1.75 0.21 0.26
N LEU A 63 -0.67 -0.58 0.12
CA LEU A 63 0.32 -0.74 1.20
C LEU A 63 1.17 0.53 1.39
N TRP A 64 1.49 1.19 0.29
CA TRP A 64 2.20 2.46 0.32
C TRP A 64 1.39 3.55 1.04
N ALA A 65 0.11 3.67 0.71
CA ALA A 65 -0.80 4.61 1.36
C ALA A 65 -0.98 4.29 2.84
N GLU A 66 -1.10 3.01 3.20
CA GLU A 66 -1.24 2.57 4.60
C GLU A 66 0.00 2.91 5.45
N ARG A 67 1.20 2.87 4.86
CA ARG A 67 2.42 3.35 5.52
C ARG A 67 2.33 4.86 5.82
N LEU A 68 1.82 5.63 4.87
CA LEU A 68 1.68 7.08 5.02
C LEU A 68 0.59 7.46 6.02
N ASP A 69 -0.55 6.79 5.98
CA ASP A 69 -1.67 7.12 6.86
C ASP A 69 -1.40 6.75 8.31
N THR A 70 -0.79 5.59 8.57
CA THR A 70 -0.41 5.16 9.93
C THR A 70 0.62 6.08 10.55
N ASP A 71 1.65 6.49 9.79
CA ASP A 71 2.65 7.44 10.29
C ASP A 71 2.06 8.87 10.45
N ALA A 72 1.19 9.31 9.55
CA ALA A 72 0.49 10.58 9.69
C ALA A 72 -0.37 10.62 10.96
N PHE A 73 -1.00 9.49 11.32
CA PHE A 73 -1.80 9.37 12.52
C PHE A 73 -0.98 9.48 13.81
N GLU A 74 0.30 9.14 13.79
CA GLU A 74 1.18 9.34 14.93
C GLU A 74 1.24 10.81 15.38
N ALA A 75 1.19 11.77 14.45
CA ALA A 75 1.12 13.19 14.83
C ALA A 75 -0.09 13.51 15.72
N PHE A 76 -1.22 12.86 15.47
CA PHE A 76 -2.41 13.01 16.31
C PHE A 76 -2.29 12.29 17.64
N LYS A 77 -1.59 11.15 17.70
CA LYS A 77 -1.30 10.48 18.97
C LYS A 77 -0.34 11.30 19.84
N GLU A 78 0.67 11.92 19.23
CA GLU A 78 1.69 12.74 19.90
C GLU A 78 1.11 14.04 20.49
N HIS A 79 0.22 14.72 19.75
CA HIS A 79 -0.31 16.04 20.14
C HIS A 79 -1.72 15.99 20.75
N GLY A 80 -2.44 14.88 20.54
CA GLY A 80 -3.83 14.69 20.95
C GLY A 80 -4.76 14.48 19.75
N LEU A 81 -5.63 13.46 19.85
CA LEU A 81 -6.53 13.05 18.76
C LEU A 81 -7.43 14.16 18.21
N PHE A 82 -7.72 15.16 19.03
CA PHE A 82 -8.57 16.30 18.68
C PHE A 82 -7.82 17.63 18.68
N ASP A 83 -6.47 17.61 18.64
CA ASP A 83 -5.68 18.82 18.56
C ASP A 83 -5.98 19.60 17.28
N GLN A 84 -6.46 20.83 17.44
CA GLN A 84 -6.89 21.66 16.32
C GLN A 84 -5.73 22.17 15.45
N ALA A 85 -4.55 22.32 16.03
CA ALA A 85 -3.36 22.76 15.29
C ALA A 85 -2.90 21.65 14.34
N THR A 86 -2.79 20.41 14.82
CA THR A 86 -2.45 19.23 14.02
C THR A 86 -3.49 18.97 12.93
N ALA A 87 -4.79 19.02 13.29
CA ALA A 87 -5.89 18.84 12.34
C ALA A 87 -5.87 19.92 11.23
N THR A 88 -5.62 21.17 11.61
CA THR A 88 -5.52 22.28 10.64
C THR A 88 -4.31 22.13 9.73
N SER A 89 -3.15 21.70 10.29
CA SER A 89 -1.95 21.45 9.50
C SER A 89 -2.16 20.31 8.51
N PHE A 90 -2.76 19.19 8.94
CA PHE A 90 -3.10 18.07 8.05
C PHE A 90 -4.03 18.51 6.92
N ARG A 91 -5.12 19.22 7.26
CA ARG A 91 -6.06 19.74 6.27
C ARG A 91 -5.38 20.64 5.24
N LYS A 92 -4.58 21.62 5.69
CA LYS A 92 -3.96 22.62 4.80
C LYS A 92 -2.84 22.07 3.95
N ASN A 93 -2.01 21.18 4.52
CA ASN A 93 -0.80 20.70 3.85
C ASN A 93 -1.03 19.43 3.04
N ILE A 94 -2.03 18.61 3.38
CA ILE A 94 -2.34 17.35 2.70
C ILE A 94 -3.65 17.46 1.92
N LEU A 95 -4.79 17.63 2.61
CA LEU A 95 -6.10 17.50 1.99
C LEU A 95 -6.42 18.61 0.98
N GLU A 96 -6.16 19.86 1.34
CA GLU A 96 -6.41 21.00 0.44
C GLU A 96 -5.43 21.06 -0.74
N LYS A 97 -4.24 20.50 -0.58
CA LYS A 97 -3.22 20.47 -1.64
C LYS A 97 -3.47 19.38 -2.66
N GLY A 98 -3.94 18.21 -2.25
CA GLY A 98 -4.12 17.07 -3.15
C GLY A 98 -2.87 16.79 -3.97
N GLY A 99 -2.99 16.77 -5.30
CA GLY A 99 -1.89 16.55 -6.24
C GLY A 99 -1.23 17.81 -6.78
N SER A 100 -1.30 18.94 -6.08
CA SER A 100 -0.82 20.24 -6.59
C SER A 100 0.69 20.48 -6.43
N ASP A 101 1.38 19.65 -5.67
CA ASP A 101 2.84 19.71 -5.45
C ASP A 101 3.37 18.28 -5.23
N ASP A 102 4.68 18.11 -5.08
CA ASP A 102 5.30 16.83 -4.75
C ASP A 102 4.71 16.26 -3.45
N PRO A 103 4.14 15.03 -3.48
CA PRO A 103 3.46 14.46 -2.31
C PRO A 103 4.37 14.28 -1.10
N MET A 104 5.64 13.93 -1.29
CA MET A 104 6.58 13.76 -0.18
C MET A 104 6.91 15.10 0.46
N LYS A 105 7.05 16.16 -0.35
CA LYS A 105 7.26 17.52 0.15
C LYS A 105 6.07 18.01 0.99
N LEU A 106 4.83 17.75 0.53
CA LEU A 106 3.62 18.07 1.29
C LEU A 106 3.56 17.28 2.60
N TYR A 107 3.91 16.00 2.54
CA TYR A 107 3.96 15.13 3.71
C TYR A 107 4.96 15.63 4.76
N VAL A 108 6.21 15.90 4.34
CA VAL A 108 7.25 16.43 5.23
C VAL A 108 6.87 17.80 5.80
N THR A 109 6.16 18.63 5.03
CA THR A 109 5.64 19.91 5.52
C THR A 109 4.63 19.71 6.66
N PHE A 110 3.81 18.66 6.60
CA PHE A 110 2.86 18.32 7.67
C PHE A 110 3.54 17.62 8.85
N ARG A 111 4.33 16.57 8.58
CA ARG A 111 4.85 15.64 9.61
C ARG A 111 6.19 16.09 10.20
N GLY A 112 6.97 16.91 9.47
CA GLY A 112 8.32 17.34 9.85
C GLY A 112 9.43 16.37 9.46
N ALA A 113 9.10 15.17 8.98
CA ALA A 113 10.02 14.12 8.57
C ALA A 113 9.40 13.25 7.49
N GLU A 114 10.23 12.44 6.81
CA GLU A 114 9.74 11.38 5.92
C GLU A 114 9.03 10.29 6.71
N PRO A 115 8.03 9.61 6.12
CA PRO A 115 7.24 8.59 6.81
C PRO A 115 8.10 7.39 7.20
N SER A 116 7.91 6.90 8.44
CA SER A 116 8.47 5.65 8.91
C SER A 116 7.58 4.46 8.52
N ILE A 117 8.14 3.24 8.54
CA ILE A 117 7.38 2.00 8.44
C ILE A 117 6.90 1.49 9.81
N GLU A 118 7.50 1.98 10.88
CA GLU A 118 7.28 1.49 12.24
C GLU A 118 5.80 1.51 12.67
N PRO A 119 5.05 2.62 12.45
CA PRO A 119 3.64 2.66 12.81
C PRO A 119 2.79 1.62 12.08
N LEU A 120 3.12 1.31 10.82
CA LEU A 120 2.44 0.25 10.08
C LEU A 120 2.71 -1.14 10.68
N LEU A 121 3.96 -1.43 11.03
CA LEU A 121 4.33 -2.70 11.64
C LEU A 121 3.66 -2.88 13.00
N GLU A 122 3.62 -1.84 13.82
CA GLU A 122 2.91 -1.83 15.11
C GLU A 122 1.40 -2.06 14.94
N ALA A 123 0.76 -1.33 14.03
CA ALA A 123 -0.66 -1.48 13.73
C ALA A 123 -1.03 -2.91 13.27
N ARG A 124 -0.08 -3.61 12.67
CA ARG A 124 -0.25 -5.01 12.22
C ARG A 124 0.23 -6.05 13.23
N GLY A 125 0.69 -5.65 14.41
CA GLY A 125 1.20 -6.56 15.44
C GLY A 125 2.48 -7.30 15.03
N LEU A 126 3.30 -6.70 14.16
CA LEU A 126 4.59 -7.25 13.69
C LEU A 126 5.78 -6.68 14.47
N LYS A 127 5.50 -5.79 15.41
CA LYS A 127 6.48 -5.18 16.31
C LYS A 127 5.88 -4.91 17.69
#